data_37d68e797abc5fd3bb5f94cbc93a562c
#
_entry.id   37d68e797abc5fd3bb5f94cbc93a562c
#
_cell.length_a   1.000
_cell.length_b   1.000
_cell.length_c   1.000
_cell.angle_alpha   90.00
_cell.angle_beta   90.00
_cell.angle_gamma   90.00
#
_symmetry.space_group_name_H-M   'P 1'
#
loop_
_entity.id
_entity.type
_entity.pdbx_description
1 polymer ?
#
loop_
_entity_poly.entity_id
_entity_poly.type
_entity_poly.pdbx_seq_one_letter_code
_entity_poly.pdbx_strand_id
1 'polypeptide(L)'
;LNTDKPVKLYYSIKEVAEMIGVNESTLRYWEKEFTFIKPKVTANKVRQYTEKDIEQIKVIYSLIKVKGFKIAAARKYLQQNRSGAEKSSEVLDTLISVRDQLKDLKKQIDMLV
;
A
#
# COMPACT_ATOMS: atom_id res chain seq x y z
N LEU A 1 18.79 -9.05 17.55
CA LEU A 1 19.28 -7.78 17.85
C LEU A 1 18.29 -6.64 17.99
N ASN A 2 17.26 -6.60 17.17
CA ASN A 2 16.18 -5.63 17.36
C ASN A 2 14.97 -6.24 18.04
N THR A 3 15.18 -7.38 18.67
CA THR A 3 14.13 -8.12 19.34
C THR A 3 13.62 -7.40 20.57
N ASP A 4 14.39 -6.44 21.09
CA ASP A 4 14.01 -5.70 22.28
C ASP A 4 13.10 -4.52 22.01
N LYS A 5 12.90 -4.16 20.74
CA LYS A 5 11.97 -3.10 20.39
C LYS A 5 10.54 -3.60 20.53
N PRO A 6 9.68 -2.88 21.25
CA PRO A 6 8.28 -3.28 21.33
C PRO A 6 7.65 -3.23 19.94
N VAL A 7 6.81 -4.22 19.67
CA VAL A 7 6.06 -4.25 18.41
C VAL A 7 5.07 -3.09 18.45
N LYS A 8 5.19 -2.20 17.48
CA LYS A 8 4.29 -1.07 17.36
C LYS A 8 3.01 -1.54 16.66
N LEU A 9 1.89 -1.44 17.37
CA LEU A 9 0.60 -1.90 16.87
C LEU A 9 -0.07 -0.88 15.97
N TYR A 10 0.16 0.39 16.22
CA TYR A 10 -0.49 1.48 15.49
C TYR A 10 0.52 2.55 15.10
N TYR A 11 0.26 3.15 13.95
CA TYR A 11 1.09 4.22 13.38
C TYR A 11 0.21 5.43 13.12
N SER A 12 0.75 6.62 13.33
CA SER A 12 0.05 7.86 13.00
C SER A 12 0.09 8.10 11.49
N ILE A 13 -0.80 8.98 11.02
CA ILE A 13 -0.80 9.38 9.61
C ILE A 13 0.54 9.99 9.20
N LYS A 14 1.16 10.75 10.10
CA LYS A 14 2.46 11.36 9.85
C LYS A 14 3.53 10.29 9.66
N GLU A 15 3.54 9.28 10.52
CA GLU A 15 4.50 8.18 10.43
C GLU A 15 4.31 7.39 9.13
N VAL A 16 3.06 7.09 8.78
CA VAL A 16 2.76 6.35 7.55
C VAL A 16 3.15 7.17 6.33
N ALA A 17 2.87 8.47 6.33
CA ALA A 17 3.25 9.34 5.24
C ALA A 17 4.76 9.33 5.02
N GLU A 18 5.54 9.39 6.10
CA GLU A 18 6.99 9.33 6.04
C GLU A 18 7.49 7.97 5.54
N MET A 19 6.87 6.88 6.02
CA MET A 19 7.24 5.52 5.62
C MET A 19 6.99 5.27 4.13
N ILE A 20 5.89 5.77 3.60
CA ILE A 20 5.49 5.58 2.21
C ILE A 20 6.20 6.60 1.30
N GLY A 21 6.46 7.79 1.80
CA GLY A 21 7.08 8.86 1.02
C GLY A 21 6.05 9.73 0.31
N VAL A 22 4.91 9.98 0.94
CA VAL A 22 3.85 10.85 0.42
C VAL A 22 3.44 11.85 1.49
N ASN A 23 2.63 12.82 1.11
CA ASN A 23 2.07 13.78 2.05
C ASN A 23 0.89 13.19 2.81
N GLU A 24 0.62 13.71 4.00
CA GLU A 24 -0.54 13.30 4.78
C GLU A 24 -1.84 13.55 4.04
N SER A 25 -1.92 14.66 3.31
CA SER A 25 -3.10 14.99 2.50
C SER A 25 -3.35 13.93 1.42
N THR A 26 -2.29 13.37 0.85
CA THR A 26 -2.40 12.29 -0.13
C THR A 26 -3.00 11.04 0.52
N LEU A 27 -2.57 10.70 1.72
CA LEU A 27 -3.13 9.56 2.44
C LEU A 27 -4.60 9.75 2.76
N ARG A 28 -5.00 10.95 3.17
CA ARG A 28 -6.40 11.26 3.43
C ARG A 28 -7.24 11.14 2.16
N TYR A 29 -6.70 11.60 1.04
CA TYR A 29 -7.36 11.49 -0.25
C TYR A 29 -7.53 10.02 -0.66
N TRP A 30 -6.49 9.21 -0.50
CA TRP A 30 -6.56 7.79 -0.82
C TRP A 30 -7.54 7.05 0.08
N GLU A 31 -7.58 7.39 1.35
CA GLU A 31 -8.54 6.83 2.29
C GLU A 31 -9.97 7.11 1.84
N LYS A 32 -10.23 8.28 1.30
CA LYS A 32 -11.53 8.67 0.77
C LYS A 32 -11.86 7.89 -0.50
N GLU A 33 -10.89 7.73 -1.40
CA GLU A 33 -11.10 7.06 -2.69
C GLU A 33 -11.08 5.54 -2.59
N PHE A 34 -10.31 5.00 -1.66
CA PHE A 34 -10.19 3.56 -1.44
C PHE A 34 -10.86 3.19 -0.14
N THR A 35 -12.15 2.86 -0.21
CA THR A 35 -13.00 2.64 0.96
C THR A 35 -12.58 1.47 1.84
N PHE A 36 -11.76 0.56 1.33
CA PHE A 36 -11.26 -0.56 2.12
C PHE A 36 -10.14 -0.17 3.08
N ILE A 37 -9.54 1.01 2.92
CA ILE A 37 -8.58 1.54 3.89
C ILE A 37 -9.39 2.21 4.99
N LYS A 38 -9.49 1.55 6.13
CA LYS A 38 -10.26 2.05 7.26
C LYS A 38 -9.40 2.04 8.51
N PRO A 39 -8.54 3.05 8.67
CA PRO A 39 -7.78 3.15 9.90
C PRO A 39 -8.71 3.37 11.07
N LYS A 40 -8.31 2.86 12.22
CA LYS A 40 -9.08 3.07 13.44
C LYS A 40 -8.98 4.55 13.82
N VAL A 41 -10.09 5.15 14.20
CA VAL A 41 -10.12 6.55 14.63
C VAL A 41 -10.46 6.58 16.12
N THR A 42 -9.62 7.26 16.90
CA THR A 42 -9.83 7.39 18.33
C THR A 42 -10.92 8.43 18.63
N ALA A 43 -11.32 8.50 19.90
CA ALA A 43 -12.29 9.50 20.34
C ALA A 43 -11.82 10.94 20.05
N ASN A 44 -10.52 11.18 20.01
CA ASN A 44 -9.93 12.47 19.69
C ASN A 44 -9.73 12.68 18.18
N LYS A 45 -10.33 11.84 17.36
CA LYS A 45 -10.24 11.88 15.90
C LYS A 45 -8.82 11.68 15.37
N VAL A 46 -8.01 10.94 16.11
CA VAL A 46 -6.66 10.59 15.68
C VAL A 46 -6.70 9.25 14.94
N ARG A 47 -6.12 9.23 13.74
CA ARG A 47 -6.03 8.01 12.93
C ARG A 47 -4.95 7.08 13.45
N GLN A 48 -5.28 5.80 13.54
CA GLN A 48 -4.34 4.76 13.93
C GLN A 48 -4.30 3.70 12.84
N TYR A 49 -3.16 3.61 12.14
CA TYR A 49 -2.96 2.66 11.06
C TYR A 49 -2.28 1.42 11.59
N THR A 50 -2.79 0.24 11.19
CA THR A 50 -2.14 -1.03 11.48
C THR A 50 -1.15 -1.38 10.38
N GLU A 51 -0.33 -2.39 10.60
CA GLU A 51 0.57 -2.87 9.55
C GLU A 51 -0.20 -3.32 8.31
N LYS A 52 -1.37 -3.92 8.49
CA LYS A 52 -2.22 -4.33 7.39
C LYS A 52 -2.67 -3.13 6.56
N ASP A 53 -3.06 -2.05 7.23
CA ASP A 53 -3.43 -0.81 6.54
C ASP A 53 -2.25 -0.25 5.75
N ILE A 54 -1.07 -0.29 6.34
CA ILE A 54 0.16 0.20 5.69
C ILE A 54 0.48 -0.63 4.45
N GLU A 55 0.34 -1.94 4.53
CA GLU A 55 0.55 -2.81 3.37
C GLU A 55 -0.40 -2.49 2.23
N GLN A 56 -1.67 -2.25 2.55
CA GLN A 56 -2.66 -1.85 1.56
C GLN A 56 -2.29 -0.51 0.91
N ILE A 57 -1.83 0.44 1.72
CA ILE A 57 -1.39 1.75 1.22
C ILE A 57 -0.15 1.60 0.33
N LYS A 58 0.77 0.71 0.67
CA LYS A 58 1.93 0.43 -0.17
C LYS A 58 1.52 -0.13 -1.53
N VAL A 59 0.51 -0.98 -1.57
CA VAL A 59 -0.05 -1.51 -2.81
C VAL A 59 -0.61 -0.37 -3.66
N ILE A 60 -1.38 0.53 -3.05
CA ILE A 60 -1.93 1.69 -3.74
C ILE A 60 -0.80 2.58 -4.29
N TYR A 61 0.20 2.85 -3.48
CA TYR A 61 1.36 3.64 -3.89
C TYR A 61 2.02 3.01 -5.13
N SER A 62 2.21 1.70 -5.08
CA SER A 62 2.84 0.98 -6.20
C SER A 62 2.03 1.12 -7.48
N LEU A 63 0.71 0.96 -7.40
CA LEU A 63 -0.15 1.09 -8.57
C LEU A 63 -0.12 2.50 -9.15
N ILE A 64 -0.20 3.50 -8.30
CA ILE A 64 -0.33 4.89 -8.74
C ILE A 64 1.01 5.51 -9.11
N LYS A 65 2.01 5.37 -8.25
CA LYS A 65 3.29 6.08 -8.41
C LYS A 65 4.31 5.30 -9.23
N VAL A 66 4.28 3.98 -9.14
CA VAL A 66 5.25 3.14 -9.86
C VAL A 66 4.70 2.71 -11.21
N LYS A 67 3.46 2.23 -11.24
CA LYS A 67 2.84 1.73 -12.47
C LYS A 67 2.05 2.79 -13.23
N GLY A 68 1.84 3.95 -12.65
CA GLY A 68 1.17 5.05 -13.31
C GLY A 68 -0.33 4.91 -13.46
N PHE A 69 -0.97 4.06 -12.67
CA PHE A 69 -2.42 3.92 -12.68
C PHE A 69 -3.07 5.21 -12.19
N LYS A 70 -4.17 5.58 -12.84
CA LYS A 70 -5.04 6.63 -12.30
C LYS A 70 -5.84 6.08 -11.12
N ILE A 71 -6.31 6.96 -10.27
CA ILE A 71 -7.04 6.58 -9.05
C ILE A 71 -8.22 5.65 -9.38
N ALA A 72 -9.02 6.00 -10.39
CA ALA A 72 -10.17 5.19 -10.79
C ALA A 72 -9.76 3.78 -11.24
N ALA A 73 -8.68 3.68 -12.01
CA ALA A 73 -8.17 2.41 -12.49
C ALA A 73 -7.61 1.56 -11.34
N ALA A 74 -6.88 2.17 -10.42
CA ALA A 74 -6.34 1.49 -9.26
C ALA A 74 -7.47 0.97 -8.36
N ARG A 75 -8.50 1.79 -8.13
CA ARG A 75 -9.65 1.39 -7.34
C ARG A 75 -10.37 0.20 -7.96
N LYS A 76 -10.62 0.27 -9.27
CA LYS A 76 -11.28 -0.82 -9.98
C LYS A 76 -10.46 -2.11 -9.92
N TYR A 77 -9.17 -2.01 -10.13
CA TYR A 77 -8.26 -3.15 -10.07
C TYR A 77 -8.33 -3.82 -8.69
N LEU A 78 -8.23 -3.03 -7.63
CA LEU A 78 -8.23 -3.55 -6.26
C LEU A 78 -9.59 -4.10 -5.86
N GLN A 79 -10.68 -3.49 -6.31
CA GLN A 79 -12.02 -4.01 -6.05
C GLN A 79 -12.23 -5.37 -6.70
N GLN A 80 -11.80 -5.55 -7.95
CA GLN A 80 -11.91 -6.81 -8.66
C GLN A 80 -11.12 -7.91 -7.97
N ASN A 81 -9.92 -7.59 -7.49
CA ASN A 81 -9.06 -8.57 -6.84
C ASN A 81 -9.48 -8.86 -5.40
N ARG A 82 -10.37 -8.04 -4.84
CA ARG A 82 -10.90 -8.26 -3.49
C ARG A 82 -12.26 -8.94 -3.47
N SER A 83 -12.82 -9.25 -4.63
CA SER A 83 -14.14 -9.87 -4.70
C SER A 83 -14.19 -11.25 -4.05
N GLY A 84 -13.04 -11.92 -3.89
CA GLY A 84 -12.92 -13.11 -3.06
C GLY A 84 -12.36 -12.73 -1.70
N ALA A 85 -13.10 -12.97 -0.64
CA ALA A 85 -12.74 -12.52 0.71
C ALA A 85 -11.37 -13.02 1.18
N GLU A 86 -10.97 -14.19 0.73
CA GLU A 86 -9.73 -14.84 1.14
C GLU A 86 -8.54 -14.43 0.30
N LYS A 87 -8.72 -13.52 -0.65
CA LYS A 87 -7.72 -13.26 -1.69
C LYS A 87 -6.85 -12.03 -1.45
N SER A 88 -6.94 -11.40 -0.29
CA SER A 88 -6.08 -10.24 -0.02
C SER A 88 -4.59 -10.60 -0.10
N SER A 89 -4.22 -11.76 0.44
CA SER A 89 -2.83 -12.22 0.36
C SER A 89 -2.44 -12.59 -1.06
N GLU A 90 -3.36 -13.17 -1.82
CA GLU A 90 -3.11 -13.50 -3.23
C GLU A 90 -2.88 -12.25 -4.07
N VAL A 91 -3.63 -11.19 -3.79
CA VAL A 91 -3.43 -9.90 -4.47
C VAL A 91 -2.03 -9.35 -4.19
N LEU A 92 -1.60 -9.41 -2.95
CA LEU A 92 -0.25 -8.98 -2.57
C LEU A 92 0.81 -9.84 -3.26
N ASP A 93 0.62 -11.16 -3.26
CA ASP A 93 1.54 -12.06 -3.92
C ASP A 93 1.61 -11.81 -5.42
N THR A 94 0.48 -11.56 -6.05
CA THR A 94 0.42 -11.22 -7.47
C THR A 94 1.18 -9.92 -7.76
N LEU A 95 1.01 -8.91 -6.92
CA LEU A 95 1.71 -7.64 -7.08
C LEU A 95 3.20 -7.79 -6.86
N ILE A 96 3.62 -8.59 -5.90
CA ILE A 96 5.03 -8.91 -5.67
C ILE A 96 5.61 -9.62 -6.88
N SER A 97 4.90 -10.59 -7.43
CA SER A 97 5.33 -11.34 -8.60
C SER A 97 5.51 -10.42 -9.82
N VAL A 98 4.56 -9.52 -10.05
CA VAL A 98 4.66 -8.54 -11.14
C VAL A 98 5.86 -7.62 -10.92
N ARG A 99 6.08 -7.21 -9.69
CA ARG A 99 7.22 -6.37 -9.34
C ARG A 99 8.54 -7.08 -9.63
N ASP A 100 8.62 -8.35 -9.30
CA ASP A 100 9.83 -9.15 -9.56
C ASP A 100 10.05 -9.33 -11.05
N GLN A 101 9.00 -9.57 -11.82
CA GLN A 101 9.07 -9.66 -13.28
C GLN A 101 9.57 -8.36 -13.90
N LEU A 102 9.12 -7.22 -13.39
CA LEU A 102 9.59 -5.92 -13.87
C LEU A 102 11.07 -5.70 -13.54
N LYS A 103 11.51 -6.13 -12.37
CA LYS A 103 12.93 -6.06 -12.01
C LYS A 103 13.78 -6.93 -12.94
N ASP A 104 13.31 -8.12 -13.25
CA ASP A 104 14.03 -9.02 -14.15
C ASP A 104 14.12 -8.43 -15.55
N LEU A 105 13.03 -7.86 -16.05
CA LEU A 105 13.01 -7.15 -17.33
C LEU A 105 14.02 -6.03 -17.35
N LYS A 106 14.08 -5.25 -16.30
CA LYS A 106 15.04 -4.14 -16.21
C LYS A 106 16.46 -4.67 -16.25
N LYS A 107 16.75 -5.75 -15.54
CA LYS A 107 18.07 -6.38 -15.58
C LYS A 107 18.42 -6.83 -16.98
N GLN A 108 17.49 -7.45 -17.69
CA GLN A 108 17.70 -7.92 -19.05
C GLN A 108 18.02 -6.74 -19.99
N ILE A 109 17.28 -5.65 -19.85
CA ILE A 109 17.51 -4.44 -20.63
C ILE A 109 18.89 -3.86 -20.32
N ASP A 110 19.26 -3.79 -19.04
CA ASP A 110 20.56 -3.28 -18.62
C ASP A 110 21.70 -4.15 -19.16
N MET A 111 21.49 -5.46 -19.27
CA MET A 111 22.49 -6.37 -19.81
C MET A 111 22.65 -6.24 -21.32
N LEU A 112 21.64 -5.77 -22.02
CA LEU A 112 21.69 -5.56 -23.48
C LEU A 112 22.37 -4.26 -23.86
N VAL A 113 22.54 -3.36 -22.93
CA VAL A 113 23.22 -2.08 -23.14
C VAL A 113 24.66 -2.18 -22.68
#